data_fab57deb1381855180c09ee8cd3be182
#
_entry.id   fab57deb1381855180c09ee8cd3be182
#
_cell.length_a   1.000
_cell.length_b   1.000
_cell.length_c   1.000
_cell.angle_alpha   90.00
_cell.angle_beta   90.00
_cell.angle_gamma   90.00
#
_symmetry.space_group_name_H-M   'P 1'
#
loop_
_entity.id
_entity.type
_entity.pdbx_description
1 polymer ?
#
loop_
_entity_poly.entity_id
_entity_poly.type
_entity_poly.pdbx_seq_one_letter_code
_entity_poly.pdbx_strand_id
1 'polypeptide(L)'
;MKLTFDGISSCWEESIPLGNGRMGAVLCSEPETDVLYLNDDTLWSGYPHAETSPVTPEIVAKARQASLQDDYNAATRIIKDATLQEKDEQIYEPFGTARIQYSTSADGRESMKRQLDLARALAGETFRMGDANVHVDAWCSEPDDLLVYRMSSDAPLSLIHISEPT
;
A
#
# COMPACT_ATOMS: atom_id res chain seq x y z
N MET A 1 21.01 -0.79 5.61
CA MET A 1 20.17 -1.36 6.70
C MET A 1 19.15 -2.28 6.03
N LYS A 2 18.95 -3.49 6.59
CA LYS A 2 17.98 -4.45 6.09
C LYS A 2 17.01 -4.81 7.20
N LEU A 3 15.73 -4.89 6.85
CA LEU A 3 14.69 -5.52 7.66
C LEU A 3 14.50 -6.95 7.14
N THR A 4 14.38 -7.91 8.02
CA THR A 4 14.24 -9.33 7.67
C THR A 4 13.06 -9.94 8.41
N PHE A 5 12.32 -10.79 7.71
CA PHE A 5 11.15 -11.49 8.23
C PHE A 5 11.25 -12.97 7.85
N ASP A 6 10.90 -13.84 8.76
CA ASP A 6 10.82 -15.28 8.51
C ASP A 6 9.35 -15.65 8.23
N GLY A 7 9.14 -16.49 7.22
CA GLY A 7 7.82 -16.97 6.84
C GLY A 7 7.01 -16.00 5.97
N ILE A 8 5.76 -16.35 5.74
CA ILE A 8 4.76 -15.57 5.02
C ILE A 8 4.29 -14.34 5.81
N SER A 9 3.56 -13.43 5.15
CA SER A 9 2.84 -12.36 5.85
C SER A 9 1.55 -12.92 6.46
N SER A 10 1.36 -12.78 7.75
CA SER A 10 0.13 -13.19 8.43
C SER A 10 -0.89 -12.06 8.51
N CYS A 11 -0.44 -10.82 8.33
CA CYS A 11 -1.26 -9.61 8.34
C CYS A 11 -0.62 -8.51 7.47
N TRP A 12 -1.38 -7.44 7.23
CA TRP A 12 -0.94 -6.28 6.44
C TRP A 12 0.35 -5.65 6.99
N GLU A 13 0.48 -5.55 8.29
CA GLU A 13 1.60 -4.90 9.00
C GLU A 13 2.92 -5.65 8.83
N GLU A 14 2.86 -6.92 8.45
CA GLU A 14 4.05 -7.74 8.15
C GLU A 14 4.46 -7.69 6.67
N SER A 15 3.71 -6.97 5.86
CA SER A 15 3.97 -6.83 4.43
C SER A 15 5.09 -5.81 4.17
N ILE A 16 5.70 -5.88 2.99
CA ILE A 16 6.85 -5.04 2.63
C ILE A 16 6.37 -3.86 1.79
N PRO A 17 6.53 -2.61 2.27
CA PRO A 17 6.20 -1.42 1.49
C PRO A 17 7.32 -1.08 0.51
N LEU A 18 6.91 -0.64 -0.68
CA LEU A 18 7.76 -0.18 -1.78
C LEU A 18 7.19 1.14 -2.34
N GLY A 19 8.04 1.99 -2.89
CA GLY A 19 7.58 3.20 -3.55
C GLY A 19 8.72 4.00 -4.17
N ASN A 20 8.37 4.90 -5.10
CA ASN A 20 9.28 5.82 -5.77
C ASN A 20 8.94 7.30 -5.51
N GLY A 21 7.97 7.58 -4.62
CA GLY A 21 7.49 8.92 -4.30
C GLY A 21 6.19 9.30 -5.03
N ARG A 22 5.84 8.62 -6.13
CA ARG A 22 4.57 8.73 -6.83
C ARG A 22 3.77 7.44 -6.72
N MET A 23 4.34 6.36 -7.21
CA MET A 23 3.76 5.03 -7.15
C MET A 23 4.15 4.33 -5.84
N GLY A 24 3.23 3.60 -5.25
CA GLY A 24 3.44 2.76 -4.08
C GLY A 24 2.94 1.35 -4.29
N ALA A 25 3.56 0.41 -3.61
CA ALA A 25 3.09 -0.95 -3.54
C ALA A 25 3.35 -1.53 -2.15
N VAL A 26 2.49 -2.43 -1.72
CA VAL A 26 2.73 -3.25 -0.52
C VAL A 26 2.71 -4.71 -0.95
N LEU A 27 3.86 -5.37 -0.80
CA LEU A 27 4.04 -6.78 -1.12
C LEU A 27 3.65 -7.64 0.09
N CYS A 28 2.55 -8.34 -0.04
CA CYS A 28 2.02 -9.29 0.94
C CYS A 28 2.24 -10.71 0.41
N SER A 29 2.97 -11.52 1.15
CA SER A 29 3.39 -12.87 0.75
C SER A 29 2.51 -13.89 1.45
N GLU A 30 1.47 -14.35 0.78
CA GLU A 30 0.55 -15.40 1.25
C GLU A 30 1.10 -16.81 0.90
N PRO A 31 0.52 -17.90 1.41
CA PRO A 31 1.06 -19.25 1.18
C PRO A 31 1.22 -19.65 -0.29
N GLU A 32 0.29 -19.26 -1.15
CA GLU A 32 0.26 -19.63 -2.57
C GLU A 32 0.24 -18.43 -3.50
N THR A 33 0.28 -17.21 -2.96
CA THR A 33 0.07 -16.00 -3.74
C THR A 33 0.93 -14.87 -3.20
N ASP A 34 1.56 -14.10 -4.08
CA ASP A 34 2.00 -12.76 -3.73
C ASP A 34 0.94 -11.76 -4.14
N VAL A 35 0.57 -10.91 -3.22
CA VAL A 35 -0.42 -9.86 -3.42
C VAL A 35 0.30 -8.51 -3.35
N LEU A 36 0.22 -7.77 -4.44
CA LEU A 36 0.70 -6.38 -4.51
C LEU A 36 -0.50 -5.45 -4.43
N TYR A 37 -0.63 -4.74 -3.32
CA TYR A 37 -1.61 -3.66 -3.19
C TYR A 37 -0.98 -2.40 -3.75
N LEU A 38 -1.56 -1.89 -4.82
CA LEU A 38 -1.00 -0.82 -5.63
C LEU A 38 -1.64 0.52 -5.30
N ASN A 39 -0.84 1.57 -5.42
CA ASN A 39 -1.27 2.93 -5.16
C ASN A 39 -0.56 3.92 -6.10
N ASP A 40 -1.23 5.02 -6.44
CA ASP A 40 -0.65 6.15 -7.17
C ASP A 40 -1.13 7.45 -6.51
N ASP A 41 -0.24 8.39 -6.23
CA ASP A 41 -0.53 9.60 -5.48
C ASP A 41 -1.45 10.58 -6.22
N THR A 42 -1.63 10.39 -7.53
CA THR A 42 -2.51 11.21 -8.38
C THR A 42 -3.93 10.68 -8.49
N LEU A 43 -4.22 9.49 -7.94
CA LEU A 43 -5.50 8.84 -8.10
C LEU A 43 -6.53 9.34 -7.07
N TRP A 44 -7.29 10.35 -7.48
CA TRP A 44 -8.36 10.96 -6.69
C TRP A 44 -9.66 10.97 -7.45
N SER A 45 -10.79 10.78 -6.75
CA SER A 45 -12.12 11.02 -7.33
C SER A 45 -12.38 12.52 -7.51
N GLY A 46 -13.19 12.88 -8.50
CA GLY A 46 -13.56 14.27 -8.74
C GLY A 46 -12.57 15.04 -9.63
N TYR A 47 -12.65 16.36 -9.58
CA TYR A 47 -11.85 17.27 -10.40
C TYR A 47 -11.37 18.46 -9.55
N PRO A 48 -10.26 19.10 -9.92
CA PRO A 48 -9.77 20.28 -9.21
C PRO A 48 -10.83 21.40 -9.23
N HIS A 49 -11.21 21.91 -8.06
CA HIS A 49 -12.06 23.07 -7.91
C HIS A 49 -11.40 24.09 -6.98
N ALA A 50 -11.83 25.35 -7.09
CA ALA A 50 -11.32 26.39 -6.22
C ALA A 50 -11.87 26.16 -4.79
N GLU A 51 -10.99 25.76 -3.89
CA GLU A 51 -11.35 25.61 -2.50
C GLU A 51 -11.47 26.98 -1.82
N THR A 52 -12.67 27.33 -1.42
CA THR A 52 -12.90 28.36 -0.42
C THR A 52 -13.29 27.65 0.86
N SER A 53 -12.41 27.65 1.84
CA SER A 53 -12.73 27.04 3.13
C SER A 53 -13.98 27.74 3.73
N PRO A 54 -15.03 26.99 4.04
CA PRO A 54 -16.22 27.56 4.71
C PRO A 54 -15.93 27.95 6.17
N VAL A 55 -14.75 27.55 6.69
CA VAL A 55 -14.34 27.83 8.07
C VAL A 55 -13.71 29.22 8.15
N THR A 56 -14.49 30.19 8.59
CA THR A 56 -14.03 31.57 8.76
C THR A 56 -13.25 31.78 10.08
N PRO A 57 -12.47 32.88 10.20
CA PRO A 57 -11.81 33.22 11.47
C PRO A 57 -12.77 33.33 12.68
N GLU A 58 -14.00 33.76 12.45
CA GLU A 58 -15.04 33.87 13.49
C GLU A 58 -15.51 32.50 13.97
N ILE A 59 -15.63 31.51 13.05
CA ILE A 59 -15.96 30.14 13.38
C ILE A 59 -14.84 29.51 14.22
N VAL A 60 -13.59 29.71 13.80
CA VAL A 60 -12.42 29.25 14.56
C VAL A 60 -12.38 29.87 15.95
N ALA A 61 -12.66 31.19 16.07
CA ALA A 61 -12.70 31.87 17.35
C ALA A 61 -13.78 31.30 18.30
N LYS A 62 -14.97 31.00 17.77
CA LYS A 62 -16.06 30.37 18.54
C LYS A 62 -15.68 28.96 19.01
N ALA A 63 -15.10 28.16 18.14
CA ALA A 63 -14.67 26.81 18.49
C ALA A 63 -13.55 26.84 19.55
N ARG A 64 -12.59 27.76 19.42
CA ARG A 64 -11.55 27.99 20.44
C ARG A 64 -12.13 28.40 21.79
N GLN A 65 -13.11 29.29 21.79
CA GLN A 65 -13.76 29.73 23.04
C GLN A 65 -14.47 28.56 23.75
N ALA A 66 -15.18 27.70 22.99
CA ALA A 66 -15.81 26.50 23.55
C ALA A 66 -14.75 25.54 24.14
N SER A 67 -13.65 25.34 23.41
CA SER A 67 -12.53 24.48 23.86
C SER A 67 -11.88 25.04 25.17
N LEU A 68 -11.74 26.35 25.30
CA LEU A 68 -11.20 26.98 26.52
C LEU A 68 -12.15 26.88 27.73
N GLN A 69 -13.40 26.52 27.50
CA GLN A 69 -14.41 26.24 28.53
C GLN A 69 -14.57 24.72 28.76
N ASP A 70 -13.63 23.92 28.28
CA ASP A 70 -13.62 22.45 28.31
C ASP A 70 -14.83 21.80 27.60
N ASP A 71 -15.58 22.55 26.77
CA ASP A 71 -16.65 22.00 25.93
C ASP A 71 -16.14 21.59 24.56
N TYR A 72 -15.40 20.51 24.54
CA TYR A 72 -14.80 19.92 23.29
C TYR A 72 -15.87 19.41 22.29
N ASN A 73 -17.04 19.01 22.82
CA ASN A 73 -18.14 18.56 21.97
C ASN A 73 -18.77 19.74 21.21
N ALA A 74 -18.94 20.89 21.86
CA ALA A 74 -19.39 22.09 21.17
C ALA A 74 -18.35 22.60 20.17
N ALA A 75 -17.07 22.62 20.54
CA ALA A 75 -15.99 23.01 19.64
C ALA A 75 -15.96 22.14 18.37
N THR A 76 -16.07 20.82 18.53
CA THR A 76 -16.12 19.86 17.40
C THR A 76 -17.34 20.10 16.52
N ARG A 77 -18.53 20.30 17.12
CA ARG A 77 -19.77 20.57 16.36
C ARG A 77 -19.67 21.86 15.55
N ILE A 78 -19.14 22.95 16.12
CA ILE A 78 -19.00 24.23 15.43
C ILE A 78 -18.16 24.08 14.14
N ILE A 79 -17.03 23.36 14.21
CA ILE A 79 -16.19 23.11 13.02
C ILE A 79 -16.89 22.16 12.05
N LYS A 80 -17.43 21.06 12.54
CA LYS A 80 -18.11 20.06 11.72
C LYS A 80 -19.30 20.64 10.94
N ASP A 81 -20.14 21.44 11.60
CA ASP A 81 -21.31 22.07 10.95
C ASP A 81 -20.87 23.07 9.87
N ALA A 82 -19.72 23.71 10.03
CA ALA A 82 -19.17 24.60 9.01
C ALA A 82 -18.61 23.84 7.81
N THR A 83 -18.06 22.63 8.00
CA THR A 83 -17.44 21.81 6.93
C THR A 83 -18.42 20.90 6.23
N LEU A 84 -19.54 20.50 6.85
CA LEU A 84 -20.53 19.57 6.27
C LEU A 84 -21.29 20.13 5.04
N GLN A 85 -21.07 21.38 4.66
CA GLN A 85 -21.68 21.97 3.47
C GLN A 85 -20.88 21.68 2.17
N GLU A 86 -19.68 21.15 2.28
CA GLU A 86 -18.90 20.72 1.12
C GLU A 86 -19.40 19.36 0.63
N LYS A 87 -20.12 19.40 -0.51
CA LYS A 87 -20.74 18.20 -1.11
C LYS A 87 -19.81 17.41 -2.03
N ASP A 88 -18.62 17.91 -2.29
CA ASP A 88 -17.69 17.35 -3.28
C ASP A 88 -16.34 17.02 -2.60
N GLU A 89 -16.37 16.14 -1.60
CA GLU A 89 -15.14 15.57 -1.06
C GLU A 89 -14.45 14.73 -2.13
N GLN A 90 -13.24 15.12 -2.48
CA GLN A 90 -12.36 14.27 -3.29
C GLN A 90 -11.81 13.16 -2.39
N ILE A 91 -11.99 11.93 -2.84
CA ILE A 91 -11.54 10.75 -2.10
C ILE A 91 -10.33 10.19 -2.81
N TYR A 92 -9.29 9.87 -2.04
CA TYR A 92 -8.15 9.13 -2.53
C TYR A 92 -8.58 7.68 -2.83
N GLU A 93 -8.27 7.20 -4.03
CA GLU A 93 -8.71 5.89 -4.49
C GLU A 93 -7.55 4.90 -4.58
N PRO A 94 -7.76 3.62 -4.20
CA PRO A 94 -6.75 2.59 -4.41
C PRO A 94 -6.60 2.33 -5.91
N PHE A 95 -5.36 2.20 -6.38
CA PHE A 95 -5.08 1.90 -7.79
C PHE A 95 -5.53 0.49 -8.18
N GLY A 96 -5.38 -0.47 -7.27
CA GLY A 96 -5.80 -1.85 -7.50
C GLY A 96 -4.92 -2.87 -6.79
N THR A 97 -5.09 -4.11 -7.20
CA THR A 97 -4.36 -5.25 -6.61
C THR A 97 -3.87 -6.16 -7.72
N ALA A 98 -2.57 -6.44 -7.76
CA ALA A 98 -2.00 -7.49 -8.60
C ALA A 98 -1.77 -8.76 -7.76
N ARG A 99 -2.14 -9.91 -8.31
CA ARG A 99 -1.95 -11.22 -7.66
C ARG A 99 -1.08 -12.10 -8.54
N ILE A 100 -0.01 -12.62 -7.97
CA ILE A 100 0.87 -13.59 -8.60
C ILE A 100 0.62 -14.93 -7.89
N GLN A 101 -0.10 -15.81 -8.55
CA GLN A 101 -0.46 -17.10 -7.99
C GLN A 101 0.57 -18.16 -8.40
N TYR A 102 1.03 -18.91 -7.42
CA TYR A 102 1.93 -20.03 -7.61
C TYR A 102 1.16 -21.33 -7.66
N SER A 103 1.40 -22.15 -8.67
CA SER A 103 0.90 -23.53 -8.69
C SER A 103 1.80 -24.38 -7.81
N THR A 104 1.49 -24.47 -6.53
CA THR A 104 2.25 -25.28 -5.57
C THR A 104 1.67 -26.68 -5.46
N SER A 105 2.54 -27.68 -5.24
CA SER A 105 2.12 -28.95 -4.60
C SER A 105 1.69 -28.68 -3.16
N ALA A 106 1.04 -29.63 -2.50
CA ALA A 106 0.40 -29.51 -1.19
C ALA A 106 1.22 -28.87 -0.05
N ASP A 107 2.51 -28.68 -0.23
CA ASP A 107 3.45 -28.16 0.77
C ASP A 107 3.69 -26.65 0.72
N GLY A 108 3.10 -25.95 -0.27
CA GLY A 108 3.19 -24.49 -0.38
C GLY A 108 4.63 -23.97 -0.61
N ARG A 109 4.90 -22.76 -0.11
CA ARG A 109 6.21 -22.11 -0.13
C ARG A 109 6.95 -22.37 1.18
N GLU A 110 7.92 -23.27 1.13
CA GLU A 110 8.70 -23.66 2.30
C GLU A 110 9.88 -22.71 2.56
N SER A 111 10.32 -22.66 3.81
CA SER A 111 11.54 -21.94 4.24
C SER A 111 11.59 -20.50 3.76
N MET A 112 10.42 -19.84 3.70
CA MET A 112 10.32 -18.49 3.20
C MET A 112 11.04 -17.49 4.08
N LYS A 113 11.83 -16.64 3.43
CA LYS A 113 12.48 -15.48 4.04
C LYS A 113 12.19 -14.25 3.20
N ARG A 114 11.88 -13.17 3.87
CA ARG A 114 11.57 -11.88 3.24
C ARG A 114 12.51 -10.82 3.80
N GLN A 115 12.87 -9.86 2.97
CA GLN A 115 13.72 -8.75 3.38
C GLN A 115 13.35 -7.46 2.66
N LEU A 116 13.61 -6.34 3.31
CA LEU A 116 13.62 -5.02 2.69
C LEU A 116 14.99 -4.40 2.89
N ASP A 117 15.72 -4.18 1.79
CA ASP A 117 16.96 -3.44 1.77
C ASP A 117 16.66 -1.95 1.61
N LEU A 118 16.69 -1.20 2.72
CA LEU A 118 16.37 0.23 2.74
C LEU A 118 17.36 1.08 1.92
N ALA A 119 18.63 0.64 1.81
CA ALA A 119 19.63 1.39 1.03
C ALA A 119 19.42 1.26 -0.48
N ARG A 120 18.78 0.18 -0.93
CA ARG A 120 18.50 -0.09 -2.34
C ARG A 120 17.04 0.06 -2.70
N ALA A 121 16.16 0.33 -1.72
CA ALA A 121 14.71 0.31 -1.89
C ALA A 121 14.21 -0.98 -2.58
N LEU A 122 14.74 -2.13 -2.16
CA LEU A 122 14.53 -3.43 -2.79
C LEU A 122 13.91 -4.40 -1.79
N ALA A 123 12.72 -4.91 -2.11
CA ALA A 123 12.16 -6.08 -1.47
C ALA A 123 12.75 -7.34 -2.08
N GLY A 124 13.07 -8.31 -1.25
CA GLY A 124 13.54 -9.62 -1.68
C GLY A 124 12.81 -10.73 -0.94
N GLU A 125 12.49 -11.79 -1.67
CA GLU A 125 11.93 -13.01 -1.10
C GLU A 125 12.72 -14.21 -1.59
N THR A 126 12.90 -15.18 -0.71
CA THR A 126 13.46 -16.48 -1.06
C THR A 126 12.62 -17.58 -0.43
N PHE A 127 12.28 -18.56 -1.20
CA PHE A 127 11.51 -19.71 -0.72
C PHE A 127 11.80 -20.94 -1.59
N ARG A 128 11.42 -22.09 -1.09
CA ARG A 128 11.48 -23.34 -1.83
C ARG A 128 10.08 -23.74 -2.28
N MET A 129 9.98 -24.22 -3.51
CA MET A 129 8.76 -24.70 -4.13
C MET A 129 9.02 -26.04 -4.81
N GLY A 130 8.68 -27.14 -4.15
CA GLY A 130 9.13 -28.48 -4.54
C GLY A 130 10.65 -28.57 -4.51
N ASP A 131 11.28 -28.90 -5.66
CA ASP A 131 12.74 -28.98 -5.78
C ASP A 131 13.40 -27.65 -6.20
N ALA A 132 12.62 -26.62 -6.49
CA ALA A 132 13.10 -25.35 -6.95
C ALA A 132 13.33 -24.36 -5.79
N ASN A 133 14.50 -23.69 -5.80
CA ASN A 133 14.72 -22.49 -5.00
C ASN A 133 14.30 -21.27 -5.82
N VAL A 134 13.36 -20.51 -5.29
CA VAL A 134 12.79 -19.33 -5.93
C VAL A 134 13.31 -18.08 -5.24
N HIS A 135 13.66 -17.10 -6.05
CA HIS A 135 14.04 -15.77 -5.59
C HIS A 135 13.18 -14.73 -6.29
N VAL A 136 12.61 -13.82 -5.50
CA VAL A 136 11.82 -12.68 -5.96
C VAL A 136 12.53 -11.40 -5.55
N ASP A 137 12.63 -10.47 -6.49
CA ASP A 137 12.99 -9.07 -6.23
C ASP A 137 11.84 -8.17 -6.69
N ALA A 138 11.47 -7.20 -5.87
CA ALA A 138 10.48 -6.20 -6.23
C ALA A 138 10.95 -4.80 -5.84
N TRP A 139 10.73 -3.82 -6.72
CA TRP A 139 11.06 -2.42 -6.48
C TRP A 139 10.22 -1.48 -7.34
N CYS A 140 10.09 -0.23 -6.90
CA CYS A 140 9.55 0.86 -7.71
C CYS A 140 10.72 1.68 -8.27
N SER A 141 10.83 1.73 -9.61
CA SER A 141 11.83 2.55 -10.30
C SER A 141 11.34 3.99 -10.35
N GLU A 142 12.15 4.94 -9.88
CA GLU A 142 11.82 6.36 -9.98
C GLU A 142 12.03 6.89 -11.41
N PRO A 143 13.17 6.62 -12.08
CA PRO A 143 13.42 7.17 -13.42
C PRO A 143 12.51 6.58 -14.50
N ASP A 144 12.02 5.36 -14.32
CA ASP A 144 11.18 4.68 -15.31
C ASP A 144 9.69 4.74 -14.97
N ASP A 145 9.36 5.16 -13.75
CA ASP A 145 7.99 5.17 -13.19
C ASP A 145 7.28 3.82 -13.34
N LEU A 146 7.99 2.76 -12.92
CA LEU A 146 7.54 1.38 -13.03
C LEU A 146 7.66 0.64 -11.71
N LEU A 147 6.68 -0.21 -11.41
CA LEU A 147 6.81 -1.28 -10.45
C LEU A 147 7.37 -2.51 -11.17
N VAL A 148 8.46 -3.03 -10.68
CA VAL A 148 9.10 -4.24 -11.21
C VAL A 148 8.98 -5.36 -10.18
N TYR A 149 8.49 -6.50 -10.65
CA TYR A 149 8.46 -7.75 -9.90
C TYR A 149 9.20 -8.79 -10.73
N ARG A 150 10.36 -9.21 -10.25
CA ARG A 150 11.24 -10.16 -10.94
C ARG A 150 11.33 -11.46 -10.16
N MET A 151 10.97 -12.54 -10.80
CA MET A 151 11.14 -13.90 -10.26
C MET A 151 12.25 -14.63 -10.99
N SER A 152 13.04 -15.39 -10.27
CA SER A 152 14.04 -16.31 -10.79
C SER A 152 14.04 -17.62 -10.01
N SER A 153 14.48 -18.70 -10.65
CA SER A 153 14.51 -20.03 -10.06
C SER A 153 15.70 -20.82 -10.61
N ASP A 154 16.23 -21.74 -9.81
CA ASP A 154 17.29 -22.68 -10.19
C ASP A 154 16.76 -23.92 -10.93
N ALA A 155 15.43 -24.09 -11.00
CA ALA A 155 14.75 -25.14 -11.77
C ALA A 155 13.61 -24.54 -12.59
N PRO A 156 13.17 -25.20 -13.69
CA PRO A 156 12.05 -24.72 -14.49
C PRO A 156 10.78 -24.60 -13.66
N LEU A 157 10.14 -23.42 -13.70
CA LEU A 157 8.84 -23.14 -13.10
C LEU A 157 7.80 -22.99 -14.22
N SER A 158 6.61 -23.52 -14.00
CA SER A 158 5.44 -23.25 -14.84
C SER A 158 4.61 -22.14 -14.18
N LEU A 159 4.58 -20.96 -14.80
CA LEU A 159 3.69 -19.87 -14.42
C LEU A 159 2.36 -20.05 -15.14
N ILE A 160 1.27 -20.25 -14.41
CA ILE A 160 -0.02 -20.60 -15.01
C ILE A 160 -0.93 -19.38 -15.21
N HIS A 161 -0.84 -18.31 -14.40
CA HIS A 161 -1.67 -17.12 -14.59
C HIS A 161 -1.07 -15.86 -13.98
N ILE A 162 -1.09 -14.78 -14.77
CA ILE A 162 -1.07 -13.38 -14.30
C ILE A 162 -2.47 -12.86 -14.58
N SER A 163 -3.27 -12.57 -13.55
CA SER A 163 -4.57 -11.93 -13.75
C SER A 163 -4.39 -10.42 -13.68
N GLU A 164 -4.92 -9.71 -14.69
CA GLU A 164 -4.96 -8.26 -14.71
C GLU A 164 -6.01 -7.72 -13.72
N PRO A 165 -5.83 -6.49 -13.21
CA PRO A 165 -6.81 -5.88 -12.32
C PRO A 165 -8.14 -5.67 -13.06
N THR A 166 -9.23 -6.02 -12.40
CA THR A 166 -10.59 -5.70 -12.82
C THR A 166 -11.05 -4.41 -12.18
#